data_6147637748230b619cd3f848ea6bd22f
#
_entry.id   6147637748230b619cd3f848ea6bd22f
#
_cell.length_a   1.000
_cell.length_b   1.000
_cell.length_c   1.000
_cell.angle_alpha   90.00
_cell.angle_beta   90.00
_cell.angle_gamma   90.00
#
_symmetry.space_group_name_H-M   'P 1'
#
loop_
_entity.id
_entity.type
_entity.pdbx_description
1 polymer ?
#
loop_
_entity_poly.entity_id
_entity_poly.type
_entity_poly.pdbx_seq_one_letter_code
_entity_poly.pdbx_strand_id
1 'polypeptide(L)'
;IVNDHSLILLIQNGIGMEEDLRKEMPEAQILGGVAYICTLKTAPGCITHMSNGLLLVGNYSCKDQERLALMRSEFAESKIKIKEMEFYEMRWKKAVWNMPFNGMTAATGARTAGDLLRREPMEKTIRKMMTEVINAAKACGARNVDEDYAEQMMTMTRNMPAFASSMKFDFDHHKALELHYLYQRPIME
;
A
#
# COMPACT_ATOMS: atom_id res chain seq x y z
N ILE A 1 -25.87 -6.78 -3.15
CA ILE A 1 -24.77 -7.43 -3.88
C ILE A 1 -23.86 -8.16 -2.89
N VAL A 2 -23.52 -7.54 -1.74
CA VAL A 2 -22.78 -8.21 -0.66
C VAL A 2 -23.76 -8.93 0.25
N ASN A 3 -23.44 -10.17 0.64
CA ASN A 3 -24.22 -10.99 1.55
C ASN A 3 -23.29 -11.78 2.49
N ASP A 4 -23.85 -12.58 3.38
CA ASP A 4 -23.10 -13.36 4.39
C ASP A 4 -22.09 -14.36 3.77
N HIS A 5 -22.21 -14.62 2.46
CA HIS A 5 -21.30 -15.47 1.72
C HIS A 5 -20.21 -14.68 0.97
N SER A 6 -20.20 -13.37 1.02
CA SER A 6 -19.21 -12.56 0.32
C SER A 6 -17.88 -12.51 1.06
N LEU A 7 -16.78 -12.66 0.32
CA LEU A 7 -15.43 -12.35 0.76
C LEU A 7 -15.02 -11.01 0.14
N ILE A 8 -14.65 -10.06 0.96
CA ILE A 8 -14.29 -8.71 0.52
C ILE A 8 -12.78 -8.55 0.60
N LEU A 9 -12.13 -8.27 -0.52
CA LEU A 9 -10.70 -7.97 -0.58
C LEU A 9 -10.49 -6.47 -0.85
N LEU A 10 -9.97 -5.75 0.13
CA LEU A 10 -9.66 -4.32 0.04
C LEU A 10 -8.23 -4.12 -0.46
N ILE A 11 -8.08 -3.61 -1.70
CA ILE A 11 -6.76 -3.45 -2.36
C ILE A 11 -6.25 -1.99 -2.28
N GLN A 12 -7.02 -1.07 -1.70
CA GLN A 12 -6.62 0.33 -1.59
C GLN A 12 -5.33 0.51 -0.78
N ASN A 13 -4.59 1.58 -1.07
CA ASN A 13 -3.47 2.00 -0.23
C ASN A 13 -3.97 2.56 1.11
N GLY A 14 -3.12 2.45 2.13
CA GLY A 14 -3.38 3.05 3.43
C GLY A 14 -3.66 2.01 4.52
N ILE A 15 -4.08 2.51 5.67
CA ILE A 15 -4.28 1.76 6.92
C ILE A 15 -5.64 2.15 7.51
N GLY A 16 -6.38 1.19 8.08
CA GLY A 16 -7.61 1.42 8.83
C GLY A 16 -8.90 1.27 8.05
N MET A 17 -8.86 1.01 6.74
CA MET A 17 -10.07 0.84 5.94
C MET A 17 -10.81 -0.46 6.24
N GLU A 18 -10.11 -1.50 6.66
CA GLU A 18 -10.71 -2.77 7.07
C GLU A 18 -11.47 -2.63 8.39
N GLU A 19 -10.92 -1.85 9.32
CA GLU A 19 -11.57 -1.52 10.59
C GLU A 19 -12.84 -0.71 10.35
N ASP A 20 -12.80 0.27 9.45
CA ASP A 20 -13.96 1.09 9.15
C ASP A 20 -15.04 0.28 8.41
N LEU A 21 -14.67 -0.55 7.44
CA LEU A 21 -15.60 -1.46 6.82
C LEU A 21 -16.21 -2.46 7.83
N ARG A 22 -15.42 -2.95 8.78
CA ARG A 22 -15.87 -3.87 9.82
C ARG A 22 -16.91 -3.24 10.74
N LYS A 23 -16.83 -1.93 11.02
CA LYS A 23 -17.85 -1.22 11.81
C LYS A 23 -19.19 -1.16 11.07
N GLU A 24 -19.15 -0.92 9.76
CA GLU A 24 -20.35 -0.86 8.91
C GLU A 24 -20.93 -2.27 8.59
N MET A 25 -20.05 -3.26 8.52
CA MET A 25 -20.40 -4.64 8.15
C MET A 25 -19.76 -5.64 9.13
N PRO A 26 -20.31 -5.79 10.36
CA PRO A 26 -19.70 -6.60 11.42
C PRO A 26 -19.48 -8.08 11.06
N GLU A 27 -20.30 -8.67 10.21
CA GLU A 27 -20.23 -10.08 9.83
C GLU A 27 -19.42 -10.33 8.54
N ALA A 28 -18.94 -9.27 7.89
CA ALA A 28 -18.20 -9.42 6.64
C ALA A 28 -16.90 -10.21 6.80
N GLN A 29 -16.61 -11.09 5.85
CA GLN A 29 -15.32 -11.77 5.74
C GLN A 29 -14.38 -10.85 4.97
N ILE A 30 -13.38 -10.27 5.64
CA ILE A 30 -12.54 -9.20 5.08
C ILE A 30 -11.09 -9.67 4.97
N LEU A 31 -10.51 -9.44 3.79
CA LEU A 31 -9.09 -9.53 3.51
C LEU A 31 -8.54 -8.16 3.13
N GLY A 32 -7.33 -7.88 3.54
CA GLY A 32 -6.56 -6.76 3.02
C GLY A 32 -5.70 -7.18 1.83
N GLY A 33 -5.51 -6.28 0.88
CA GLY A 33 -4.65 -6.47 -0.27
C GLY A 33 -3.70 -5.29 -0.46
N VAL A 34 -2.46 -5.58 -0.81
CA VAL A 34 -1.46 -4.57 -1.15
C VAL A 34 -0.93 -4.85 -2.54
N ALA A 35 -1.30 -4.02 -3.50
CA ALA A 35 -0.84 -4.16 -4.88
C ALA A 35 0.52 -3.46 -5.09
N TYR A 36 1.53 -4.22 -5.44
CA TYR A 36 2.78 -3.72 -6.01
C TYR A 36 2.67 -3.76 -7.52
N ILE A 37 2.03 -2.72 -8.07
CA ILE A 37 1.76 -2.61 -9.50
C ILE A 37 1.98 -1.16 -9.95
N CYS A 38 2.54 -0.99 -11.13
CA CYS A 38 2.62 0.31 -11.77
C CYS A 38 1.74 0.28 -13.01
N THR A 39 0.58 0.88 -12.91
CA THR A 39 -0.40 0.98 -14.00
C THR A 39 -0.87 2.41 -14.18
N LEU A 40 -1.18 2.77 -15.41
CA LEU A 40 -1.70 4.08 -15.77
C LEU A 40 -2.93 3.91 -16.67
N LYS A 41 -4.02 4.56 -16.30
CA LYS A 41 -5.18 4.71 -17.19
C LYS A 41 -4.90 5.87 -18.15
N THR A 42 -4.58 5.56 -19.40
CA THR A 42 -4.20 6.53 -20.43
C THR A 42 -5.40 7.12 -21.17
N ALA A 43 -6.52 6.37 -21.22
CA ALA A 43 -7.80 6.83 -21.79
C ALA A 43 -8.95 5.99 -21.21
N PRO A 44 -10.22 6.32 -21.42
CA PRO A 44 -11.34 5.45 -21.10
C PRO A 44 -11.15 4.04 -21.71
N GLY A 45 -11.15 3.01 -20.88
CA GLY A 45 -10.93 1.61 -21.29
C GLY A 45 -9.48 1.23 -21.61
N CYS A 46 -8.52 2.17 -21.61
CA CYS A 46 -7.12 1.91 -21.92
C CYS A 46 -6.27 1.94 -20.64
N ILE A 47 -5.68 0.82 -20.28
CA ILE A 47 -4.79 0.69 -19.13
C ILE A 47 -3.42 0.20 -19.61
N THR A 48 -2.37 0.94 -19.26
CA THR A 48 -0.98 0.56 -19.51
C THR A 48 -0.37 -0.02 -18.25
N HIS A 49 0.08 -1.24 -18.28
CA HIS A 49 0.85 -1.89 -17.22
C HIS A 49 2.33 -1.67 -17.49
N MET A 50 3.02 -0.95 -16.62
CA MET A 50 4.42 -0.56 -16.81
C MET A 50 5.39 -1.49 -16.08
N SER A 51 5.08 -1.91 -14.86
CA SER A 51 5.95 -2.79 -14.08
C SER A 51 5.26 -3.42 -12.88
N ASN A 52 5.95 -4.42 -12.30
CA ASN A 52 5.53 -5.23 -11.16
C ASN A 52 4.27 -6.08 -11.46
N GLY A 53 3.46 -6.41 -10.49
CA GLY A 53 2.25 -7.22 -10.66
C GLY A 53 2.09 -8.24 -9.53
N LEU A 54 2.66 -7.94 -8.35
CA LEU A 54 2.48 -8.74 -7.15
C LEU A 54 1.35 -8.15 -6.30
N LEU A 55 0.42 -9.00 -5.88
CA LEU A 55 -0.58 -8.69 -4.87
C LEU A 55 -0.23 -9.44 -3.58
N LEU A 56 0.03 -8.70 -2.51
CA LEU A 56 0.06 -9.28 -1.17
C LEU A 56 -1.36 -9.36 -0.64
N VAL A 57 -1.70 -10.46 0.05
CA VAL A 57 -3.01 -10.66 0.65
C VAL A 57 -2.80 -11.03 2.13
N GLY A 58 -3.49 -10.31 3.01
CA GLY A 58 -3.50 -10.54 4.44
C GLY A 58 -4.92 -10.78 4.94
N ASN A 59 -5.09 -11.75 5.82
CA ASN A 59 -6.38 -12.05 6.42
C ASN A 59 -6.67 -11.09 7.59
N TYR A 60 -7.67 -10.24 7.45
CA TYR A 60 -8.12 -9.35 8.52
C TYR A 60 -9.16 -10.02 9.43
N SER A 61 -10.23 -10.60 8.86
CA SER A 61 -11.31 -11.15 9.67
C SER A 61 -12.02 -12.38 9.08
N CYS A 62 -11.48 -12.96 8.02
CA CYS A 62 -12.07 -14.15 7.40
C CYS A 62 -11.78 -15.40 8.26
N LYS A 63 -12.84 -16.09 8.69
CA LYS A 63 -12.77 -17.37 9.41
C LYS A 63 -13.07 -18.57 8.52
N ASP A 64 -13.64 -18.34 7.36
CA ASP A 64 -14.06 -19.36 6.42
C ASP A 64 -12.90 -19.87 5.57
N GLN A 65 -12.41 -21.08 5.90
CA GLN A 65 -11.27 -21.68 5.22
C GLN A 65 -11.59 -22.13 3.78
N GLU A 66 -12.84 -22.46 3.48
CA GLU A 66 -13.27 -22.87 2.14
C GLU A 66 -13.22 -21.67 1.19
N ARG A 67 -13.67 -20.51 1.65
CA ARG A 67 -13.57 -19.25 0.87
C ARG A 67 -12.13 -18.81 0.65
N LEU A 68 -11.27 -18.95 1.66
CA LEU A 68 -9.84 -18.68 1.49
C LEU A 68 -9.22 -19.62 0.45
N ALA A 69 -9.60 -20.90 0.47
CA ALA A 69 -9.13 -21.87 -0.53
C ALA A 69 -9.64 -21.54 -1.93
N LEU A 70 -10.92 -21.17 -2.05
CA LEU A 70 -11.50 -20.73 -3.33
C LEU A 70 -10.80 -19.49 -3.88
N MET A 71 -10.57 -18.47 -3.06
CA MET A 71 -9.84 -17.27 -3.45
C MET A 71 -8.44 -17.62 -3.99
N ARG A 72 -7.70 -18.51 -3.30
CA ARG A 72 -6.37 -18.97 -3.76
C ARG A 72 -6.43 -19.65 -5.12
N SER A 73 -7.44 -20.51 -5.34
CA SER A 73 -7.66 -21.21 -6.61
C SER A 73 -7.95 -20.23 -7.74
N GLU A 74 -8.86 -19.29 -7.53
CA GLU A 74 -9.22 -18.27 -8.53
C GLU A 74 -8.01 -17.39 -8.92
N PHE A 75 -7.19 -16.98 -7.96
CA PHE A 75 -5.97 -16.22 -8.26
C PHE A 75 -4.93 -17.09 -9.02
N ALA A 76 -4.79 -18.36 -8.67
CA ALA A 76 -3.89 -19.26 -9.38
C ALA A 76 -4.32 -19.45 -10.85
N GLU A 77 -5.62 -19.62 -11.09
CA GLU A 77 -6.19 -19.74 -12.44
C GLU A 77 -6.06 -18.45 -13.25
N SER A 78 -6.23 -17.29 -12.62
CA SER A 78 -6.11 -15.98 -13.26
C SER A 78 -4.68 -15.59 -13.62
N LYS A 79 -3.68 -16.36 -13.21
CA LYS A 79 -2.25 -16.07 -13.36
C LYS A 79 -1.80 -14.77 -12.66
N ILE A 80 -2.60 -14.21 -11.76
CA ILE A 80 -2.21 -13.08 -10.93
C ILE A 80 -1.32 -13.61 -9.80
N LYS A 81 -0.13 -13.06 -9.68
CA LYS A 81 0.81 -13.44 -8.62
C LYS A 81 0.32 -12.90 -7.29
N ILE A 82 -0.05 -13.79 -6.38
CA ILE A 82 -0.35 -13.44 -5.00
C ILE A 82 0.73 -14.01 -4.06
N LYS A 83 0.92 -13.34 -2.91
CA LYS A 83 1.69 -13.84 -1.78
C LYS A 83 0.92 -13.49 -0.50
N GLU A 84 0.67 -14.48 0.33
CA GLU A 84 0.05 -14.25 1.64
C GLU A 84 1.09 -13.72 2.63
N MET A 85 0.65 -12.78 3.47
CA MET A 85 1.45 -12.15 4.52
C MET A 85 0.56 -11.83 5.72
N GLU A 86 1.15 -11.72 6.90
CA GLU A 86 0.42 -11.21 8.07
C GLU A 86 -0.15 -9.82 7.76
N PHE A 87 -1.39 -9.58 8.18
CA PHE A 87 -2.18 -8.42 7.75
C PHE A 87 -1.53 -7.07 8.10
N TYR A 88 -1.16 -6.89 9.38
CA TYR A 88 -0.56 -5.62 9.84
C TYR A 88 0.83 -5.43 9.26
N GLU A 89 1.65 -6.48 9.21
CA GLU A 89 2.97 -6.42 8.58
C GLU A 89 2.86 -5.95 7.12
N MET A 90 1.94 -6.51 6.36
CA MET A 90 1.72 -6.17 4.95
C MET A 90 1.35 -4.69 4.76
N ARG A 91 0.39 -4.20 5.54
CA ARG A 91 -0.09 -2.81 5.46
C ARG A 91 1.01 -1.82 5.84
N TRP A 92 1.68 -2.05 6.96
CA TRP A 92 2.72 -1.17 7.45
C TRP A 92 3.98 -1.20 6.58
N LYS A 93 4.38 -2.34 6.03
CA LYS A 93 5.47 -2.40 5.04
C LYS A 93 5.22 -1.50 3.83
N LYS A 94 4.00 -1.47 3.33
CA LYS A 94 3.65 -0.54 2.25
C LYS A 94 3.68 0.91 2.72
N ALA A 95 3.20 1.20 3.92
CA ALA A 95 3.17 2.53 4.51
C ALA A 95 4.57 3.12 4.71
N VAL A 96 5.57 2.32 5.11
CA VAL A 96 6.97 2.76 5.26
C VAL A 96 7.51 3.42 3.98
N TRP A 97 7.08 2.96 2.82
CA TRP A 97 7.44 3.59 1.55
C TRP A 97 6.44 4.68 1.14
N ASN A 98 5.15 4.36 1.15
CA ASN A 98 4.11 5.25 0.60
C ASN A 98 4.04 6.59 1.35
N MET A 99 4.03 6.57 2.67
CA MET A 99 3.83 7.80 3.45
C MET A 99 4.96 8.82 3.20
N PRO A 100 6.25 8.48 3.33
CA PRO A 100 7.31 9.43 3.06
C PRO A 100 7.38 9.84 1.59
N PHE A 101 7.40 8.91 0.66
CA PHE A 101 7.67 9.23 -0.74
C PHE A 101 6.47 9.87 -1.46
N ASN A 102 5.24 9.41 -1.23
CA ASN A 102 4.07 9.99 -1.88
C ASN A 102 3.85 11.43 -1.45
N GLY A 103 3.85 11.71 -0.14
CA GLY A 103 3.67 13.05 0.39
C GLY A 103 4.78 13.99 -0.05
N MET A 104 6.04 13.58 0.08
CA MET A 104 7.17 14.44 -0.24
C MET A 104 7.31 14.71 -1.75
N THR A 105 6.99 13.76 -2.63
CA THR A 105 6.97 14.04 -4.08
C THR A 105 5.89 15.06 -4.45
N ALA A 106 4.72 14.96 -3.88
CA ALA A 106 3.64 15.93 -4.10
C ALA A 106 4.00 17.31 -3.51
N ALA A 107 4.45 17.36 -2.25
CA ALA A 107 4.72 18.61 -1.54
C ALA A 107 5.91 19.41 -2.09
N THR A 108 6.95 18.73 -2.57
CA THR A 108 8.18 19.38 -3.05
C THR A 108 8.23 19.58 -4.56
N GLY A 109 7.28 19.02 -5.30
CA GLY A 109 7.28 19.03 -6.76
C GLY A 109 8.35 18.10 -7.38
N ALA A 110 8.99 17.23 -6.59
CA ALA A 110 9.93 16.24 -7.12
C ALA A 110 9.22 15.31 -8.12
N ARG A 111 9.86 15.08 -9.28
CA ARG A 111 9.23 14.31 -10.37
C ARG A 111 9.11 12.83 -10.02
N THR A 112 10.09 12.31 -9.29
CA THR A 112 10.15 10.90 -8.90
C THR A 112 10.60 10.75 -7.44
N ALA A 113 10.32 9.60 -6.84
CA ALA A 113 10.84 9.26 -5.51
C ALA A 113 12.38 9.26 -5.47
N GLY A 114 13.04 8.81 -6.54
CA GLY A 114 14.50 8.83 -6.67
C GLY A 114 15.09 10.24 -6.65
N ASP A 115 14.39 11.25 -7.19
CA ASP A 115 14.87 12.63 -7.18
C ASP A 115 14.96 13.22 -5.76
N LEU A 116 14.10 12.77 -4.84
CA LEU A 116 14.18 13.15 -3.43
C LEU A 116 15.50 12.69 -2.80
N LEU A 117 15.95 11.49 -3.16
CA LEU A 117 17.17 10.88 -2.59
C LEU A 117 18.48 11.45 -3.15
N ARG A 118 18.44 12.28 -4.19
CA ARG A 118 19.62 12.96 -4.73
C ARG A 118 20.07 14.16 -3.90
N ARG A 119 19.25 14.61 -2.97
CA ARG A 119 19.52 15.76 -2.10
C ARG A 119 19.66 15.29 -0.66
N GLU A 120 20.86 15.39 -0.09
CA GLU A 120 21.16 14.90 1.25
C GLU A 120 20.17 15.36 2.34
N PRO A 121 19.76 16.63 2.43
CA PRO A 121 18.77 17.04 3.43
C PRO A 121 17.42 16.33 3.25
N MET A 122 17.03 16.08 2.00
CA MET A 122 15.77 15.40 1.69
C MET A 122 15.85 13.91 2.01
N GLU A 123 16.96 13.27 1.69
CA GLU A 123 17.20 11.87 2.07
C GLU A 123 17.13 11.69 3.58
N LYS A 124 17.76 12.57 4.36
CA LYS A 124 17.68 12.55 5.84
C LYS A 124 16.23 12.68 6.33
N THR A 125 15.46 13.58 5.71
CA THR A 125 14.05 13.77 6.05
C THR A 125 13.22 12.51 5.75
N ILE A 126 13.41 11.90 4.58
CA ILE A 126 12.72 10.64 4.21
C ILE A 126 13.06 9.54 5.21
N ARG A 127 14.33 9.37 5.57
CA ARG A 127 14.77 8.38 6.56
C ARG A 127 14.07 8.58 7.90
N LYS A 128 14.04 9.83 8.39
CA LYS A 128 13.34 10.15 9.64
C LYS A 128 11.86 9.79 9.56
N MET A 129 11.17 10.16 8.49
CA MET A 129 9.77 9.80 8.30
C MET A 129 9.57 8.28 8.27
N MET A 130 10.44 7.51 7.60
CA MET A 130 10.39 6.06 7.59
C MET A 130 10.55 5.48 9.00
N THR A 131 11.48 6.01 9.80
CA THR A 131 11.67 5.59 11.20
C THR A 131 10.42 5.87 12.04
N GLU A 132 9.75 7.02 11.85
CA GLU A 132 8.50 7.34 12.54
C GLU A 132 7.39 6.33 12.17
N VAL A 133 7.25 5.99 10.89
CA VAL A 133 6.29 4.98 10.42
C VAL A 133 6.62 3.58 10.98
N ILE A 134 7.89 3.21 11.03
CA ILE A 134 8.34 1.93 11.62
C ILE A 134 7.99 1.87 13.12
N ASN A 135 8.21 2.95 13.86
CA ASN A 135 7.87 3.01 15.27
C ASN A 135 6.36 2.88 15.50
N ALA A 136 5.55 3.54 14.69
CA ALA A 136 4.10 3.37 14.71
C ALA A 136 3.69 1.93 14.37
N ALA A 137 4.28 1.34 13.34
CA ALA A 137 4.05 -0.06 12.96
C ALA A 137 4.32 -1.03 14.12
N LYS A 138 5.46 -0.86 14.80
CA LYS A 138 5.83 -1.67 15.97
C LYS A 138 4.83 -1.49 17.13
N ALA A 139 4.38 -0.27 17.37
CA ALA A 139 3.37 0.03 18.40
C ALA A 139 2.02 -0.62 18.10
N CYS A 140 1.63 -0.70 16.82
CA CYS A 140 0.43 -1.39 16.34
C CYS A 140 0.60 -2.91 16.21
N GLY A 141 1.72 -3.49 16.66
CA GLY A 141 1.96 -4.93 16.68
C GLY A 141 2.45 -5.54 15.36
N ALA A 142 2.76 -4.73 14.35
CA ALA A 142 3.35 -5.24 13.12
C ALA A 142 4.76 -5.80 13.37
N ARG A 143 5.02 -6.99 12.84
CA ARG A 143 6.32 -7.67 12.95
C ARG A 143 7.12 -7.48 11.67
N ASN A 144 8.44 -7.67 11.77
CA ASN A 144 9.36 -7.61 10.60
C ASN A 144 9.27 -6.29 9.82
N VAL A 145 8.98 -5.19 10.50
CA VAL A 145 8.99 -3.82 9.98
C VAL A 145 10.04 -3.06 10.79
N ASP A 146 11.23 -2.93 10.25
CA ASP A 146 12.43 -2.46 10.93
C ASP A 146 13.29 -1.55 10.04
N GLU A 147 14.40 -1.10 10.56
CA GLU A 147 15.33 -0.20 9.90
C GLU A 147 16.00 -0.89 8.69
N ASP A 148 16.24 -2.19 8.74
CA ASP A 148 16.79 -2.95 7.60
C ASP A 148 15.80 -2.94 6.43
N TYR A 149 14.51 -3.04 6.72
CA TYR A 149 13.47 -2.90 5.70
C TYR A 149 13.46 -1.49 5.11
N ALA A 150 13.64 -0.44 5.90
CA ALA A 150 13.78 0.94 5.39
C ALA A 150 14.96 1.08 4.44
N GLU A 151 16.14 0.53 4.77
CA GLU A 151 17.32 0.54 3.90
C GLU A 151 17.08 -0.20 2.58
N GLN A 152 16.38 -1.33 2.62
CA GLN A 152 15.97 -2.04 1.41
C GLN A 152 15.10 -1.16 0.53
N MET A 153 14.12 -0.46 1.12
CA MET A 153 13.24 0.45 0.38
C MET A 153 13.99 1.65 -0.20
N MET A 154 14.94 2.21 0.54
CA MET A 154 15.81 3.30 0.06
C MET A 154 16.66 2.83 -1.13
N THR A 155 17.27 1.67 -1.03
CA THR A 155 18.08 1.06 -2.10
C THR A 155 17.24 0.75 -3.33
N MET A 156 16.06 0.15 -3.14
CA MET A 156 15.10 -0.09 -4.21
C MET A 156 14.73 1.23 -4.90
N THR A 157 14.42 2.27 -4.15
CA THR A 157 14.00 3.57 -4.70
C THR A 157 15.09 4.24 -5.54
N ARG A 158 16.36 4.13 -5.14
CA ARG A 158 17.49 4.63 -5.95
C ARG A 158 17.61 3.95 -7.31
N ASN A 159 17.21 2.67 -7.38
CA ASN A 159 17.32 1.83 -8.57
C ASN A 159 16.01 1.73 -9.36
N MET A 160 14.94 2.36 -8.88
CA MET A 160 13.65 2.33 -9.58
C MET A 160 13.70 3.10 -10.91
N PRO A 161 12.96 2.63 -11.93
CA PRO A 161 12.71 3.44 -13.12
C PRO A 161 12.08 4.81 -12.76
N ALA A 162 12.38 5.81 -13.55
CA ALA A 162 11.93 7.18 -13.33
C ALA A 162 10.42 7.33 -13.65
N PHE A 163 9.56 7.04 -12.69
CA PHE A 163 8.12 7.34 -12.78
C PHE A 163 7.63 8.07 -11.52
N ALA A 164 6.58 8.85 -11.67
CA ALA A 164 5.94 9.55 -10.57
C ALA A 164 5.24 8.57 -9.63
N SER A 165 5.21 8.86 -8.31
CA SER A 165 4.32 8.15 -7.40
C SER A 165 2.86 8.39 -7.76
N SER A 166 1.95 7.50 -7.33
CA SER A 166 0.52 7.66 -7.61
C SER A 166 -0.01 9.02 -7.12
N MET A 167 0.35 9.42 -5.92
CA MET A 167 -0.07 10.70 -5.34
C MET A 167 0.51 11.90 -6.09
N LYS A 168 1.76 11.83 -6.54
CA LYS A 168 2.34 12.89 -7.37
C LYS A 168 1.62 12.99 -8.72
N PHE A 169 1.29 11.85 -9.32
CA PHE A 169 0.51 11.83 -10.55
C PHE A 169 -0.87 12.48 -10.35
N ASP A 170 -1.57 12.12 -9.27
CA ASP A 170 -2.89 12.69 -8.96
C ASP A 170 -2.80 14.20 -8.67
N PHE A 171 -1.77 14.63 -7.92
CA PHE A 171 -1.51 16.03 -7.66
C PHE A 171 -1.31 16.85 -8.96
N ASP A 172 -0.46 16.36 -9.86
CA ASP A 172 -0.18 17.02 -11.14
C ASP A 172 -1.40 17.09 -12.08
N HIS A 173 -2.34 16.16 -11.91
CA HIS A 173 -3.57 16.11 -12.70
C HIS A 173 -4.79 16.70 -11.97
N HIS A 174 -4.56 17.42 -10.87
CA HIS A 174 -5.60 18.07 -10.05
C HIS A 174 -6.71 17.11 -9.58
N LYS A 175 -6.34 15.86 -9.29
CA LYS A 175 -7.24 14.85 -8.73
C LYS A 175 -7.22 14.89 -7.20
N ALA A 176 -8.26 14.36 -6.58
CA ALA A 176 -8.29 14.16 -5.13
C ALA A 176 -7.14 13.24 -4.67
N LEU A 177 -6.49 13.62 -3.57
CA LEU A 177 -5.39 12.86 -3.00
C LEU A 177 -5.89 11.89 -1.94
N GLU A 178 -5.27 10.73 -1.83
CA GLU A 178 -5.55 9.70 -0.82
C GLU A 178 -4.98 10.10 0.56
N LEU A 179 -5.51 11.18 1.16
CA LEU A 179 -4.98 11.71 2.43
C LEU A 179 -5.49 10.96 3.64
N HIS A 180 -6.75 10.48 3.60
CA HIS A 180 -7.40 9.93 4.78
C HIS A 180 -6.69 8.67 5.28
N TYR A 181 -6.64 7.61 4.49
CA TYR A 181 -6.04 6.34 4.91
C TYR A 181 -4.51 6.28 4.80
N LEU A 182 -3.88 7.23 4.10
CA LEU A 182 -2.41 7.30 4.06
C LEU A 182 -1.81 8.16 5.17
N TYR A 183 -2.54 9.17 5.69
CA TYR A 183 -1.97 10.08 6.68
C TYR A 183 -2.86 10.30 7.89
N GLN A 184 -4.14 10.65 7.69
CA GLN A 184 -5.01 11.03 8.81
C GLN A 184 -5.33 9.83 9.70
N ARG A 185 -5.74 8.72 9.12
CA ARG A 185 -6.14 7.52 9.86
C ARG A 185 -4.97 6.86 10.61
N PRO A 186 -3.78 6.69 10.00
CA PRO A 186 -2.62 6.12 10.71
C PRO A 186 -2.10 6.94 11.90
N ILE A 187 -2.38 8.25 11.95
CA ILE A 187 -2.02 9.10 13.10
C ILE A 187 -2.94 8.82 14.32
N MET A 188 -4.10 8.23 14.07
CA MET A 188 -5.11 7.94 15.11
C MET A 188 -4.98 6.51 15.68
N GLU A 189 -4.14 5.66 15.08
CA GLU A 189 -3.79 4.31 15.57
C GLU A 189 -2.68 4.39 16.61
#